data_45485b2b011b7e5cd19f4755f1169dfd
#
_entry.id   45485b2b011b7e5cd19f4755f1169dfd
#
_cell.length_a   1.000
_cell.length_b   1.000
_cell.length_c   1.000
_cell.angle_alpha   90.00
_cell.angle_beta   90.00
_cell.angle_gamma   90.00
#
_symmetry.space_group_name_H-M   'P 1'
#
loop_
_entity.id
_entity.type
_entity.pdbx_description
1 polymer ?
#
loop_
_entity_poly.entity_id
_entity_poly.type
_entity_poly.pdbx_seq_one_letter_code
_entity_poly.pdbx_strand_id
1 'polypeptide(L)'
;MKRGRFVPLLSVLAGLAIAAHLRAQTAAAGFVVDPSAGSMRPEAYGTAALTMVQIAASRCTPIAGTTANSAAEGYVNPASGVGYFDCAVNLPAGSKLVRIDVLTHDASDTGSMTVILGVCPIQAPGALCAGVALTSSTGTAAAPFDGKVTLNVGGIVIDKTSNLYIPRVSINSTAGDVKFRQIDVYYQLQVSTPAPGTQTFADVPSSYPYYKAIEALAASGITGGCGGGNFCPGNNVTRGEIAVLFARALGLHFPN
;
A
#
# COMPACT_ATOMS: atom_id res chain seq x y z
N MET A 1 30.98 25.31 68.21
CA MET A 1 30.21 25.52 66.95
C MET A 1 30.62 24.48 65.90
N LYS A 2 29.85 23.36 65.74
CA LYS A 2 30.10 22.35 64.74
C LYS A 2 28.97 22.46 63.72
N ARG A 3 29.30 22.80 62.46
CA ARG A 3 28.36 22.83 61.32
C ARG A 3 28.24 21.43 60.79
N GLY A 4 27.06 20.84 60.89
CA GLY A 4 26.68 19.58 60.23
C GLY A 4 26.41 19.82 58.73
N ARG A 5 27.05 19.01 57.90
CA ARG A 5 26.76 18.95 56.46
C ARG A 5 25.55 18.07 56.25
N PHE A 6 24.46 18.62 55.73
CA PHE A 6 23.38 17.88 55.16
C PHE A 6 23.77 17.45 53.72
N VAL A 7 23.75 16.15 53.47
CA VAL A 7 23.87 15.56 52.15
C VAL A 7 22.44 15.27 51.70
N PRO A 8 21.95 15.76 50.54
CA PRO A 8 20.61 15.42 50.08
C PRO A 8 20.56 14.00 49.52
N LEU A 9 19.65 13.23 50.06
CA LEU A 9 19.28 11.86 49.66
C LEU A 9 18.34 11.91 48.43
N LEU A 10 18.84 12.30 47.25
CA LEU A 10 18.00 12.44 46.04
C LEU A 10 18.56 11.76 44.80
N SER A 11 19.44 10.79 44.91
CA SER A 11 20.05 10.15 43.73
C SER A 11 19.86 8.63 43.64
N VAL A 12 18.98 8.03 44.45
CA VAL A 12 18.76 6.57 44.40
C VAL A 12 17.44 6.16 43.68
N LEU A 13 16.52 7.08 43.46
CA LEU A 13 15.23 6.76 42.81
C LEU A 13 15.23 6.85 41.28
N ALA A 14 16.24 7.45 40.66
CA ALA A 14 16.32 7.54 39.19
C ALA A 14 16.90 6.27 38.54
N GLY A 15 17.62 5.43 39.29
CA GLY A 15 18.24 4.21 38.74
C GLY A 15 17.29 3.00 38.57
N LEU A 16 16.19 2.95 39.34
CA LEU A 16 15.25 1.81 39.26
C LEU A 16 14.24 1.95 38.14
N ALA A 17 13.91 3.15 37.68
CA ALA A 17 12.95 3.35 36.62
C ALA A 17 13.50 3.00 35.20
N ILE A 18 14.82 3.12 35.02
CA ILE A 18 15.48 2.80 33.73
C ILE A 18 15.65 1.29 33.56
N ALA A 19 15.84 0.54 34.65
CA ALA A 19 15.98 -0.91 34.60
C ALA A 19 14.66 -1.64 34.33
N ALA A 20 13.52 -1.02 34.66
CA ALA A 20 12.19 -1.60 34.37
C ALA A 20 11.78 -1.40 32.90
N HIS A 21 12.23 -0.33 32.24
CA HIS A 21 11.93 -0.08 30.82
C HIS A 21 12.77 -0.92 29.84
N LEU A 22 13.98 -1.35 30.24
CA LEU A 22 14.81 -2.22 29.38
C LEU A 22 14.40 -3.71 29.46
N ARG A 23 13.67 -4.12 30.47
CA ARG A 23 13.18 -5.52 30.55
C ARG A 23 11.88 -5.80 29.77
N ALA A 24 11.18 -4.77 29.32
CA ALA A 24 9.96 -4.93 28.52
C ALA A 24 10.24 -5.09 27.00
N GLN A 25 11.49 -4.94 26.55
CA GLN A 25 11.82 -5.04 25.11
C GLN A 25 12.54 -6.34 24.71
N THR A 26 12.74 -7.27 25.62
CA THR A 26 13.32 -8.60 25.30
C THR A 26 12.33 -9.75 25.44
N ALA A 27 11.02 -9.49 25.43
CA ALA A 27 10.09 -10.51 24.97
C ALA A 27 10.33 -10.63 23.48
N ALA A 28 11.24 -11.56 23.10
CA ALA A 28 11.35 -12.02 21.74
C ALA A 28 9.92 -12.20 21.23
N ALA A 29 9.61 -11.57 20.10
CA ALA A 29 8.41 -11.86 19.36
C ALA A 29 8.49 -13.31 18.89
N GLY A 30 8.21 -14.21 19.81
CA GLY A 30 7.81 -15.54 19.48
C GLY A 30 6.54 -15.37 18.67
N PHE A 31 6.57 -15.74 17.42
CA PHE A 31 5.39 -15.83 16.58
C PHE A 31 4.49 -16.89 17.23
N VAL A 32 3.66 -16.46 18.18
CA VAL A 32 2.61 -17.29 18.76
C VAL A 32 1.53 -17.37 17.67
N VAL A 33 1.54 -18.44 16.93
CA VAL A 33 0.37 -18.82 16.14
C VAL A 33 -0.72 -19.08 17.17
N ASP A 34 -1.65 -18.17 17.32
CA ASP A 34 -2.83 -18.34 18.15
C ASP A 34 -3.67 -19.49 17.54
N PRO A 35 -3.73 -20.68 18.17
CA PRO A 35 -4.51 -21.79 17.64
C PRO A 35 -6.03 -21.53 17.72
N SER A 36 -6.44 -20.45 18.41
CA SER A 36 -7.82 -19.98 18.46
C SER A 36 -8.12 -18.88 17.45
N ALA A 37 -7.10 -18.37 16.73
CA ALA A 37 -7.35 -17.56 15.54
C ALA A 37 -8.22 -18.41 14.62
N GLY A 38 -9.52 -18.18 14.75
CA GLY A 38 -10.57 -19.02 14.19
C GLY A 38 -10.27 -19.32 12.74
N SER A 39 -10.61 -20.52 12.31
CA SER A 39 -10.37 -21.05 10.97
C SER A 39 -10.44 -19.91 9.97
N MET A 40 -9.28 -19.52 9.42
CA MET A 40 -9.25 -18.51 8.38
C MET A 40 -10.21 -18.99 7.30
N ARG A 41 -11.36 -18.36 7.20
CA ARG A 41 -12.33 -18.75 6.18
C ARG A 41 -11.63 -18.57 4.85
N PRO A 42 -11.65 -19.57 3.97
CA PRO A 42 -10.99 -19.49 2.65
C PRO A 42 -11.44 -18.27 1.86
N GLU A 43 -12.66 -17.80 2.11
CA GLU A 43 -13.21 -16.58 1.50
C GLU A 43 -12.51 -15.28 1.98
N ALA A 44 -11.70 -15.34 3.03
CA ALA A 44 -10.94 -14.21 3.52
C ALA A 44 -9.58 -14.02 2.82
N TYR A 45 -9.11 -14.99 2.06
CA TYR A 45 -7.92 -14.84 1.23
C TYR A 45 -8.23 -14.01 -0.02
N GLY A 46 -7.52 -12.92 -0.22
CA GLY A 46 -7.77 -11.99 -1.32
C GLY A 46 -9.00 -11.10 -1.12
N THR A 47 -9.38 -10.90 0.12
CA THR A 47 -10.60 -10.18 0.47
C THR A 47 -10.51 -8.69 0.27
N ALA A 48 -11.69 -8.08 0.36
CA ALA A 48 -12.02 -6.68 0.32
C ALA A 48 -11.27 -5.79 1.34
N ALA A 49 -10.32 -6.31 2.11
CA ALA A 49 -9.48 -5.52 2.99
C ALA A 49 -8.63 -4.54 2.15
N LEU A 50 -8.83 -3.25 2.41
CA LEU A 50 -8.06 -2.20 1.78
C LEU A 50 -6.73 -2.04 2.48
N THR A 51 -5.65 -2.13 1.71
CA THR A 51 -4.32 -1.69 2.12
C THR A 51 -4.10 -0.27 1.61
N MET A 52 -3.40 0.56 2.37
CA MET A 52 -3.13 1.95 2.01
C MET A 52 -1.64 2.20 1.91
N VAL A 53 -1.23 2.89 0.84
CA VAL A 53 0.09 3.52 0.72
C VAL A 53 -0.10 5.02 0.78
N GLN A 54 0.63 5.67 1.68
CA GLN A 54 0.61 7.10 1.88
C GLN A 54 1.84 7.76 1.23
N ILE A 55 1.62 8.81 0.47
CA ILE A 55 2.65 9.58 -0.23
C ILE A 55 2.53 11.04 0.22
N ALA A 56 3.58 11.58 0.83
CA ALA A 56 3.63 13.02 1.12
C ALA A 56 3.74 13.82 -0.19
N ALA A 57 3.08 14.97 -0.28
CA ALA A 57 3.11 15.82 -1.46
C ALA A 57 4.54 16.22 -1.88
N SER A 58 5.45 16.40 -0.92
CA SER A 58 6.87 16.70 -1.15
C SER A 58 7.64 15.59 -1.89
N ARG A 59 7.08 14.39 -2.00
CA ARG A 59 7.64 13.28 -2.77
C ARG A 59 7.08 13.18 -4.19
N CYS A 60 6.13 14.03 -4.54
CA CYS A 60 5.62 14.13 -5.90
C CYS A 60 6.56 15.00 -6.74
N THR A 61 6.84 14.58 -7.96
CA THR A 61 7.74 15.26 -8.87
C THR A 61 6.97 16.29 -9.69
N PRO A 62 7.31 17.58 -9.63
CA PRO A 62 6.74 18.57 -10.54
C PRO A 62 7.21 18.29 -11.98
N ILE A 63 6.27 18.35 -12.92
CA ILE A 63 6.52 18.07 -14.35
C ILE A 63 6.03 19.21 -15.24
N ALA A 64 6.30 19.11 -16.54
CA ALA A 64 5.85 20.07 -17.57
C ALA A 64 6.23 21.53 -17.28
N GLY A 65 7.43 21.77 -16.74
CA GLY A 65 7.90 23.12 -16.40
C GLY A 65 7.33 23.68 -15.10
N THR A 66 6.61 22.87 -14.32
CA THR A 66 6.07 23.28 -13.02
C THR A 66 7.20 23.60 -12.04
N THR A 67 7.18 24.80 -11.47
CA THR A 67 7.97 25.15 -10.28
C THR A 67 7.08 25.00 -9.05
N ALA A 68 7.54 24.29 -8.04
CA ALA A 68 6.77 24.00 -6.85
C ALA A 68 7.17 24.87 -5.66
N ASN A 69 6.19 25.37 -4.92
CA ASN A 69 6.35 25.91 -3.59
C ASN A 69 6.01 24.81 -2.55
N SER A 70 6.77 24.75 -1.47
CA SER A 70 6.50 23.88 -0.34
C SER A 70 6.30 24.71 0.93
N ALA A 71 5.18 24.54 1.61
CA ALA A 71 4.90 25.20 2.87
C ALA A 71 5.41 24.35 4.06
N ALA A 72 5.66 25.00 5.20
CA ALA A 72 6.13 24.35 6.43
C ALA A 72 5.17 23.26 6.93
N GLU A 73 3.87 23.40 6.63
CA GLU A 73 2.82 22.42 6.98
C GLU A 73 2.79 21.18 6.06
N GLY A 74 3.74 21.06 5.14
CA GLY A 74 3.85 19.94 4.20
C GLY A 74 2.95 20.06 2.97
N TYR A 75 2.29 21.20 2.76
CA TYR A 75 1.54 21.47 1.53
C TYR A 75 2.48 21.81 0.37
N VAL A 76 2.05 21.41 -0.83
CA VAL A 76 2.71 21.73 -2.09
C VAL A 76 1.71 22.36 -3.06
N ASN A 77 2.13 23.40 -3.76
CA ASN A 77 1.38 24.07 -4.82
C ASN A 77 2.33 24.55 -5.93
N PRO A 78 1.85 24.83 -7.14
CA PRO A 78 2.67 25.48 -8.16
C PRO A 78 3.03 26.92 -7.74
N ALA A 79 4.24 27.35 -8.10
CA ALA A 79 4.69 28.73 -7.83
C ALA A 79 3.90 29.77 -8.65
N SER A 80 3.38 29.36 -9.82
CA SER A 80 2.54 30.20 -10.67
C SER A 80 1.73 29.35 -11.64
N GLY A 81 0.51 29.79 -11.95
CA GLY A 81 -0.32 29.21 -13.01
C GLY A 81 -0.73 27.76 -12.79
N VAL A 82 -0.76 27.02 -13.89
CA VAL A 82 -1.09 25.58 -13.86
C VAL A 82 0.16 24.78 -13.52
N GLY A 83 0.04 23.88 -12.54
CA GLY A 83 1.12 22.97 -12.17
C GLY A 83 0.67 21.52 -12.17
N TYR A 84 1.60 20.62 -12.51
CA TYR A 84 1.40 19.19 -12.57
C TYR A 84 2.41 18.48 -11.68
N PHE A 85 1.93 17.51 -10.89
CA PHE A 85 2.73 16.75 -9.95
C PHE A 85 2.47 15.26 -10.15
N ASP A 86 3.49 14.53 -10.54
CA ASP A 86 3.44 13.08 -10.66
C ASP A 86 3.89 12.42 -9.35
N CYS A 87 3.05 11.59 -8.78
CA CYS A 87 3.28 10.96 -7.50
C CYS A 87 3.52 9.46 -7.70
N ALA A 88 4.78 9.07 -7.82
CA ALA A 88 5.14 7.69 -8.06
C ALA A 88 4.64 6.77 -6.92
N VAL A 89 3.93 5.71 -7.28
CA VAL A 89 3.47 4.67 -6.36
C VAL A 89 3.91 3.31 -6.88
N ASN A 90 4.45 2.50 -5.97
CA ASN A 90 4.83 1.13 -6.28
C ASN A 90 3.82 0.17 -5.67
N LEU A 91 2.83 -0.24 -6.44
CA LEU A 91 1.81 -1.21 -6.03
C LEU A 91 2.25 -2.63 -6.40
N PRO A 92 1.87 -3.66 -5.63
CA PRO A 92 2.13 -5.05 -6.01
C PRO A 92 1.47 -5.40 -7.34
N ALA A 93 2.15 -6.18 -8.19
CA ALA A 93 1.54 -6.72 -9.41
C ALA A 93 0.34 -7.60 -9.05
N GLY A 94 -0.72 -7.53 -9.85
CA GLY A 94 -1.97 -8.25 -9.60
C GLY A 94 -2.85 -7.65 -8.50
N SER A 95 -2.38 -6.64 -7.76
CA SER A 95 -3.25 -5.93 -6.82
C SER A 95 -4.33 -5.14 -7.56
N LYS A 96 -5.44 -4.88 -6.88
CA LYS A 96 -6.57 -4.14 -7.42
C LYS A 96 -6.60 -2.73 -6.82
N LEU A 97 -6.26 -1.73 -7.62
CA LEU A 97 -6.33 -0.33 -7.23
C LEU A 97 -7.80 0.09 -7.15
N VAL A 98 -8.23 0.59 -6.00
CA VAL A 98 -9.65 0.87 -5.72
C VAL A 98 -9.94 2.36 -5.75
N ARG A 99 -9.15 3.16 -5.04
CA ARG A 99 -9.33 4.61 -4.98
C ARG A 99 -8.04 5.33 -4.60
N ILE A 100 -8.03 6.62 -4.89
CA ILE A 100 -6.97 7.57 -4.51
C ILE A 100 -7.64 8.73 -3.79
N ASP A 101 -7.22 9.02 -2.56
CA ASP A 101 -7.63 10.19 -1.81
C ASP A 101 -6.49 11.21 -1.80
N VAL A 102 -6.77 12.47 -2.09
CA VAL A 102 -5.78 13.56 -2.01
C VAL A 102 -6.24 14.53 -0.93
N LEU A 103 -5.40 14.71 0.10
CA LEU A 103 -5.65 15.67 1.16
C LEU A 103 -5.28 17.06 0.64
N THR A 104 -6.26 17.92 0.51
CA THR A 104 -6.14 19.23 -0.16
C THR A 104 -6.74 20.37 0.66
N HIS A 105 -6.26 21.56 0.37
CA HIS A 105 -6.89 22.83 0.70
C HIS A 105 -7.19 23.55 -0.60
N ASP A 106 -8.43 23.98 -0.79
CA ASP A 106 -8.89 24.74 -1.95
C ASP A 106 -9.74 25.92 -1.47
N ALA A 107 -9.19 27.11 -1.56
CA ALA A 107 -9.83 28.37 -1.20
C ALA A 107 -9.95 29.31 -2.41
N SER A 108 -9.99 28.75 -3.62
CA SER A 108 -10.01 29.52 -4.87
C SER A 108 -11.40 29.62 -5.46
N ASP A 109 -11.79 30.82 -5.88
CA ASP A 109 -13.04 31.08 -6.63
C ASP A 109 -12.93 30.69 -8.10
N THR A 110 -11.71 30.61 -8.63
CA THR A 110 -11.44 30.42 -10.06
C THR A 110 -10.48 29.26 -10.36
N GLY A 111 -9.70 28.87 -9.37
CA GLY A 111 -8.78 27.73 -9.44
C GLY A 111 -9.42 26.44 -8.98
N SER A 112 -8.73 25.34 -9.20
CA SER A 112 -9.13 24.02 -8.71
C SER A 112 -7.94 23.06 -8.70
N MET A 113 -8.09 21.98 -7.95
CA MET A 113 -7.20 20.82 -8.04
C MET A 113 -7.94 19.69 -8.75
N THR A 114 -7.28 19.05 -9.68
CA THR A 114 -7.78 17.83 -10.34
C THR A 114 -6.85 16.67 -10.04
N VAL A 115 -7.42 15.55 -9.61
CA VAL A 115 -6.71 14.30 -9.41
C VAL A 115 -6.99 13.39 -10.60
N ILE A 116 -5.92 12.83 -11.19
CA ILE A 116 -5.98 11.99 -12.38
C ILE A 116 -5.16 10.73 -12.11
N LEU A 117 -5.66 9.57 -12.52
CA LEU A 117 -4.84 8.39 -12.64
C LEU A 117 -4.37 8.24 -14.08
N GLY A 118 -3.08 8.42 -14.31
CA GLY A 118 -2.42 8.11 -15.57
C GLY A 118 -2.03 6.64 -15.65
N VAL A 119 -2.33 5.99 -16.77
CA VAL A 119 -1.82 4.67 -17.12
C VAL A 119 -0.96 4.80 -18.36
N CYS A 120 0.33 4.50 -18.21
CA CYS A 120 1.34 4.72 -19.24
C CYS A 120 1.83 3.36 -19.76
N PRO A 121 1.69 3.02 -21.03
CA PRO A 121 2.21 1.78 -21.59
C PRO A 121 3.74 1.79 -21.57
N ILE A 122 4.34 0.73 -21.00
CA ILE A 122 5.81 0.57 -20.90
C ILE A 122 6.42 0.19 -22.24
N GLN A 123 5.69 -0.61 -23.03
CA GLN A 123 6.20 -1.20 -24.26
C GLN A 123 5.99 -0.33 -25.51
N ALA A 124 5.46 0.87 -25.37
CA ALA A 124 5.24 1.80 -26.46
C ALA A 124 5.96 3.14 -26.18
N PRO A 125 7.30 3.22 -26.39
CA PRO A 125 8.04 4.45 -26.20
C PRO A 125 7.45 5.57 -27.07
N GLY A 126 7.06 6.69 -26.44
CA GLY A 126 6.39 7.81 -27.09
C GLY A 126 4.86 7.76 -27.07
N ALA A 127 4.24 6.69 -26.60
CA ALA A 127 2.81 6.68 -26.32
C ALA A 127 2.49 7.57 -25.11
N LEU A 128 1.42 8.36 -25.24
CA LEU A 128 0.94 9.19 -24.14
C LEU A 128 0.27 8.32 -23.07
N CYS A 129 0.42 8.73 -21.81
CA CYS A 129 -0.35 8.13 -20.72
C CYS A 129 -1.83 8.45 -20.90
N ALA A 130 -2.69 7.43 -20.80
CA ALA A 130 -4.12 7.64 -20.76
C ALA A 130 -4.54 8.06 -19.35
N GLY A 131 -5.33 9.14 -19.23
CA GLY A 131 -6.06 9.46 -18.01
C GLY A 131 -7.29 8.54 -17.92
N VAL A 132 -7.31 7.62 -16.97
CA VAL A 132 -8.39 6.61 -16.87
C VAL A 132 -9.50 7.01 -15.89
N ALA A 133 -9.22 7.96 -15.00
CA ALA A 133 -10.20 8.52 -14.07
C ALA A 133 -9.76 9.92 -13.65
N LEU A 134 -10.71 10.79 -13.33
CA LEU A 134 -10.45 12.12 -12.82
C LEU A 134 -11.53 12.59 -11.84
N THR A 135 -11.15 13.48 -10.91
CA THR A 135 -12.05 14.20 -10.02
C THR A 135 -11.41 15.55 -9.64
N SER A 136 -12.21 16.51 -9.21
CA SER A 136 -11.71 17.85 -8.87
C SER A 136 -12.22 18.32 -7.50
N SER A 137 -11.50 19.28 -6.91
CA SER A 137 -11.94 20.03 -5.74
C SER A 137 -13.01 21.08 -6.12
N THR A 138 -13.73 21.57 -5.12
CA THR A 138 -14.87 22.51 -5.29
C THR A 138 -14.87 23.60 -4.23
N GLY A 139 -13.71 24.02 -3.72
CA GLY A 139 -13.59 25.10 -2.75
C GLY A 139 -13.82 26.48 -3.38
N THR A 140 -14.04 27.47 -2.52
CA THR A 140 -14.09 28.90 -2.88
C THR A 140 -13.44 29.74 -1.76
N ALA A 141 -13.10 30.99 -2.03
CA ALA A 141 -12.54 31.89 -1.01
C ALA A 141 -13.50 32.10 0.18
N ALA A 142 -14.81 32.15 -0.07
CA ALA A 142 -15.83 32.31 0.97
C ALA A 142 -16.15 31.02 1.73
N ALA A 143 -15.92 29.86 1.10
CA ALA A 143 -16.13 28.53 1.67
C ALA A 143 -14.99 27.58 1.25
N PRO A 144 -13.79 27.71 1.88
CA PRO A 144 -12.66 26.88 1.56
C PRO A 144 -12.98 25.41 1.79
N PHE A 145 -12.51 24.56 0.87
CA PHE A 145 -12.57 23.11 1.01
C PHE A 145 -11.27 22.62 1.65
N ASP A 146 -11.38 22.12 2.89
CA ASP A 146 -10.30 21.41 3.59
C ASP A 146 -10.71 19.97 3.77
N GLY A 147 -10.11 19.05 3.02
CA GLY A 147 -10.52 17.67 3.11
C GLY A 147 -9.86 16.77 2.09
N LYS A 148 -10.56 15.68 1.77
CA LYS A 148 -10.10 14.68 0.81
C LYS A 148 -10.88 14.78 -0.49
N VAL A 149 -10.17 15.01 -1.59
CA VAL A 149 -10.69 14.76 -2.94
C VAL A 149 -10.49 13.29 -3.25
N THR A 150 -11.58 12.57 -3.45
CA THR A 150 -11.58 11.12 -3.67
C THR A 150 -11.77 10.78 -5.13
N LEU A 151 -10.80 10.06 -5.71
CA LEU A 151 -10.86 9.48 -7.04
C LEU A 151 -11.14 7.99 -6.94
N ASN A 152 -12.36 7.57 -7.30
CA ASN A 152 -12.71 6.15 -7.43
C ASN A 152 -12.26 5.64 -8.80
N VAL A 153 -11.43 4.61 -8.82
CA VAL A 153 -10.83 4.10 -10.07
C VAL A 153 -11.44 2.77 -10.55
N GLY A 154 -12.54 2.34 -9.93
CA GLY A 154 -13.30 1.17 -10.39
C GLY A 154 -12.61 -0.18 -10.21
N GLY A 155 -11.50 -0.24 -9.49
CA GLY A 155 -10.79 -1.49 -9.20
C GLY A 155 -9.91 -1.99 -10.34
N ILE A 156 -9.02 -1.14 -10.83
CA ILE A 156 -8.04 -1.47 -11.87
C ILE A 156 -7.02 -2.50 -11.34
N VAL A 157 -6.84 -3.60 -12.05
CA VAL A 157 -5.80 -4.59 -11.75
C VAL A 157 -4.45 -4.08 -12.24
N ILE A 158 -3.45 -4.07 -11.34
CA ILE A 158 -2.11 -3.59 -11.62
C ILE A 158 -1.32 -4.61 -12.43
N ASP A 159 -1.08 -4.30 -13.69
CA ASP A 159 -0.21 -5.04 -14.60
C ASP A 159 1.10 -4.25 -14.81
N LYS A 160 2.13 -4.65 -14.10
CA LYS A 160 3.47 -4.02 -14.17
C LYS A 160 4.29 -4.45 -15.40
N THR A 161 3.85 -5.43 -16.12
CA THR A 161 4.55 -5.90 -17.33
C THR A 161 4.23 -5.02 -18.53
N SER A 162 3.03 -4.42 -18.52
CA SER A 162 2.51 -3.63 -19.64
C SER A 162 2.39 -2.13 -19.31
N ASN A 163 2.18 -1.76 -18.04
CA ASN A 163 1.81 -0.41 -17.67
C ASN A 163 2.52 0.14 -16.44
N LEU A 164 2.75 1.44 -16.46
CA LEU A 164 3.10 2.25 -15.29
C LEU A 164 1.86 3.03 -14.84
N TYR A 165 1.61 3.08 -13.55
CA TYR A 165 0.46 3.76 -12.94
C TYR A 165 0.92 4.97 -12.16
N ILE A 166 0.42 6.15 -12.54
CA ILE A 166 0.89 7.42 -12.00
C ILE A 166 -0.33 8.23 -11.50
N PRO A 167 -0.55 8.31 -10.18
CA PRO A 167 -1.38 9.35 -9.62
C PRO A 167 -0.79 10.73 -9.96
N ARG A 168 -1.57 11.57 -10.61
CA ARG A 168 -1.20 12.93 -10.97
C ARG A 168 -2.13 13.93 -10.29
N VAL A 169 -1.56 14.94 -9.70
CA VAL A 169 -2.28 16.12 -9.21
C VAL A 169 -2.01 17.28 -10.17
N SER A 170 -3.07 17.85 -10.73
CA SER A 170 -3.02 19.09 -11.51
C SER A 170 -3.66 20.19 -10.69
N ILE A 171 -2.96 21.29 -10.50
CA ILE A 171 -3.47 22.47 -9.81
C ILE A 171 -3.51 23.63 -10.79
N ASN A 172 -4.67 24.26 -10.91
CA ASN A 172 -4.87 25.49 -11.65
C ASN A 172 -5.18 26.61 -10.65
N SER A 173 -4.15 27.32 -10.22
CA SER A 173 -4.27 28.47 -9.32
C SER A 173 -3.06 29.36 -9.43
N THR A 174 -3.27 30.66 -9.45
CA THR A 174 -2.20 31.68 -9.50
C THR A 174 -1.85 32.27 -8.15
N ALA A 175 -2.68 32.06 -7.14
CA ALA A 175 -2.57 32.70 -5.83
C ALA A 175 -2.00 31.77 -4.72
N GLY A 176 -1.76 30.49 -5.02
CA GLY A 176 -1.33 29.51 -4.00
C GLY A 176 -2.44 29.12 -3.02
N ASP A 177 -3.67 29.47 -3.34
CA ASP A 177 -4.89 29.21 -2.59
C ASP A 177 -5.42 27.76 -2.79
N VAL A 178 -4.86 27.04 -3.77
CA VAL A 178 -5.08 25.61 -3.98
C VAL A 178 -3.77 24.87 -3.77
N LYS A 179 -3.76 23.92 -2.86
CA LYS A 179 -2.58 23.15 -2.46
C LYS A 179 -2.94 21.77 -1.98
N PHE A 180 -2.04 20.81 -2.06
CA PHE A 180 -2.23 19.47 -1.53
C PHE A 180 -1.09 19.06 -0.59
N ARG A 181 -1.37 18.13 0.30
CA ARG A 181 -0.44 17.73 1.36
C ARG A 181 -0.03 16.26 1.26
N GLN A 182 -0.95 15.39 0.82
CA GLN A 182 -0.79 13.95 0.90
C GLN A 182 -1.67 13.26 -0.13
N ILE A 183 -1.22 12.12 -0.58
CA ILE A 183 -1.99 11.19 -1.41
C ILE A 183 -2.04 9.85 -0.69
N ASP A 184 -3.24 9.32 -0.50
CA ASP A 184 -3.50 7.99 0.03
C ASP A 184 -3.99 7.09 -1.11
N VAL A 185 -3.23 6.07 -1.43
CA VAL A 185 -3.57 5.12 -2.49
C VAL A 185 -4.07 3.83 -1.87
N TYR A 186 -5.33 3.49 -2.12
CA TYR A 186 -6.01 2.32 -1.56
C TYR A 186 -6.10 1.21 -2.59
N TYR A 187 -5.62 0.03 -2.22
CA TYR A 187 -5.65 -1.15 -3.06
C TYR A 187 -6.00 -2.41 -2.26
N GLN A 188 -6.44 -3.42 -2.96
CA GLN A 188 -6.65 -4.77 -2.45
C GLN A 188 -5.54 -5.67 -2.98
N LEU A 189 -4.95 -6.49 -2.11
CA LEU A 189 -4.08 -7.57 -2.56
C LEU A 189 -4.98 -8.63 -3.21
N GLN A 190 -4.84 -8.83 -4.51
CA GLN A 190 -5.39 -10.02 -5.15
C GLN A 190 -4.41 -11.17 -4.92
N VAL A 191 -4.90 -12.23 -4.33
CA VAL A 191 -4.25 -13.53 -4.48
C VAL A 191 -4.41 -13.90 -5.96
N SER A 192 -3.28 -14.11 -6.62
CA SER A 192 -3.06 -14.50 -8.00
C SER A 192 -4.27 -15.05 -8.77
N THR A 193 -4.22 -14.89 -10.08
CA THR A 193 -5.15 -15.38 -11.14
C THR A 193 -6.42 -16.09 -10.64
N PRO A 194 -7.60 -15.71 -11.19
CA PRO A 194 -8.83 -16.44 -10.89
C PRO A 194 -8.59 -17.95 -11.02
N ALA A 195 -9.15 -18.72 -10.11
CA ALA A 195 -9.05 -20.18 -10.16
C ALA A 195 -9.40 -20.65 -11.57
N PRO A 196 -8.58 -21.51 -12.18
CA PRO A 196 -8.86 -22.02 -13.53
C PRO A 196 -10.26 -22.65 -13.56
N GLY A 197 -10.95 -22.54 -14.68
CA GLY A 197 -12.29 -23.11 -14.86
C GLY A 197 -12.30 -24.64 -14.75
N THR A 198 -11.12 -25.28 -14.81
CA THR A 198 -10.91 -26.73 -14.63
C THR A 198 -10.01 -26.92 -13.43
N GLN A 199 -10.40 -27.79 -12.51
CA GLN A 199 -9.57 -28.11 -11.33
C GLN A 199 -8.21 -28.72 -11.76
N THR A 200 -7.15 -28.30 -11.08
CA THR A 200 -5.79 -28.80 -11.35
C THR A 200 -5.57 -30.17 -10.70
N PHE A 201 -6.12 -30.39 -9.51
CA PHE A 201 -5.89 -31.61 -8.73
C PHE A 201 -7.18 -32.42 -8.58
N ALA A 202 -7.12 -33.72 -8.87
CA ALA A 202 -8.31 -34.60 -8.88
C ALA A 202 -8.98 -34.74 -7.50
N ASP A 203 -8.21 -34.62 -6.41
CA ASP A 203 -8.66 -34.73 -5.03
C ASP A 203 -9.09 -33.41 -4.37
N VAL A 204 -9.11 -32.30 -5.14
CA VAL A 204 -9.52 -30.97 -4.66
C VAL A 204 -10.71 -30.47 -5.49
N PRO A 205 -11.94 -30.93 -5.18
CA PRO A 205 -13.13 -30.48 -5.90
C PRO A 205 -13.40 -28.99 -5.63
N SER A 206 -14.15 -28.34 -6.53
CA SER A 206 -14.48 -26.90 -6.39
C SER A 206 -15.26 -26.54 -5.13
N SER A 207 -15.89 -27.53 -4.48
CA SER A 207 -16.56 -27.40 -3.19
C SER A 207 -15.59 -27.49 -2.01
N TYR A 208 -14.30 -27.85 -2.21
CA TYR A 208 -13.33 -27.93 -1.13
C TYR A 208 -13.04 -26.54 -0.55
N PRO A 209 -13.04 -26.36 0.79
CA PRO A 209 -12.93 -25.04 1.42
C PRO A 209 -11.71 -24.22 0.97
N TYR A 210 -10.60 -24.88 0.66
CA TYR A 210 -9.35 -24.23 0.26
C TYR A 210 -9.09 -24.32 -1.25
N TYR A 211 -10.10 -24.72 -2.06
CA TYR A 211 -9.97 -24.90 -3.51
C TYR A 211 -9.28 -23.71 -4.18
N LYS A 212 -9.80 -22.49 -3.98
CA LYS A 212 -9.27 -21.29 -4.63
C LYS A 212 -7.81 -21.00 -4.26
N ALA A 213 -7.42 -21.25 -3.01
CA ALA A 213 -6.05 -21.03 -2.55
C ALA A 213 -5.09 -22.07 -3.18
N ILE A 214 -5.51 -23.33 -3.23
CA ILE A 214 -4.73 -24.44 -3.82
C ILE A 214 -4.54 -24.20 -5.31
N GLU A 215 -5.61 -23.85 -6.04
CA GLU A 215 -5.55 -23.54 -7.47
C GLU A 215 -4.65 -22.33 -7.76
N ALA A 216 -4.71 -21.30 -6.90
CA ALA A 216 -3.84 -20.14 -7.02
C ALA A 216 -2.36 -20.50 -6.82
N LEU A 217 -2.03 -21.35 -5.86
CA LEU A 217 -0.67 -21.85 -5.63
C LEU A 217 -0.17 -22.69 -6.81
N ALA A 218 -1.05 -23.54 -7.38
CA ALA A 218 -0.72 -24.35 -8.56
C ALA A 218 -0.46 -23.47 -9.79
N ALA A 219 -1.39 -22.53 -10.07
CA ALA A 219 -1.27 -21.61 -11.19
C ALA A 219 -0.04 -20.70 -11.10
N SER A 220 0.40 -20.38 -9.88
CA SER A 220 1.61 -19.60 -9.62
C SER A 220 2.91 -20.44 -9.64
N GLY A 221 2.82 -21.74 -9.90
CA GLY A 221 3.98 -22.63 -9.90
C GLY A 221 4.62 -22.87 -8.53
N ILE A 222 3.94 -22.45 -7.45
CA ILE A 222 4.44 -22.59 -6.08
C ILE A 222 4.33 -24.06 -5.64
N THR A 223 3.23 -24.72 -5.99
CA THR A 223 3.02 -26.16 -5.69
C THR A 223 2.79 -26.97 -6.96
N GLY A 224 3.22 -28.23 -6.94
CA GLY A 224 2.90 -29.24 -7.95
C GLY A 224 2.06 -30.39 -7.37
N GLY A 225 1.58 -30.23 -6.12
CA GLY A 225 0.86 -31.29 -5.41
C GLY A 225 1.77 -32.39 -4.85
N CYS A 226 1.19 -33.52 -4.48
CA CYS A 226 1.89 -34.68 -3.92
C CYS A 226 2.23 -35.75 -4.97
N GLY A 227 1.91 -35.50 -6.25
CA GLY A 227 2.12 -36.40 -7.36
C GLY A 227 0.82 -37.08 -7.85
N GLY A 228 0.89 -37.71 -9.02
CA GLY A 228 -0.26 -38.40 -9.61
C GLY A 228 -1.45 -37.51 -9.92
N GLY A 229 -1.28 -36.20 -10.04
CA GLY A 229 -2.38 -35.25 -10.27
C GLY A 229 -3.18 -34.92 -9.01
N ASN A 230 -2.64 -35.20 -7.82
CA ASN A 230 -3.28 -34.94 -6.54
C ASN A 230 -2.52 -33.89 -5.73
N PHE A 231 -3.25 -33.13 -4.91
CA PHE A 231 -2.70 -32.15 -3.96
C PHE A 231 -2.47 -32.76 -2.57
N CYS A 232 -3.25 -33.77 -2.19
CA CYS A 232 -3.24 -34.47 -0.90
C CYS A 232 -3.50 -33.52 0.31
N PRO A 233 -4.61 -32.78 0.32
CA PRO A 233 -4.85 -31.72 1.31
C PRO A 233 -4.95 -32.20 2.76
N GLY A 234 -5.13 -33.49 3.00
CA GLY A 234 -5.16 -34.11 4.32
C GLY A 234 -3.80 -34.59 4.85
N ASN A 235 -2.74 -34.52 4.02
CA ASN A 235 -1.43 -35.00 4.41
C ASN A 235 -0.65 -33.95 5.20
N ASN A 236 0.20 -34.39 6.12
CA ASN A 236 1.12 -33.51 6.83
C ASN A 236 2.19 -33.01 5.89
N VAL A 237 2.50 -31.72 6.01
CA VAL A 237 3.60 -31.08 5.27
C VAL A 237 4.85 -31.10 6.12
N THR A 238 5.97 -31.54 5.57
CA THR A 238 7.27 -31.52 6.25
C THR A 238 7.85 -30.11 6.27
N ARG A 239 8.80 -29.86 7.20
CA ARG A 239 9.53 -28.57 7.23
C ARG A 239 10.29 -28.30 5.93
N GLY A 240 10.82 -29.37 5.28
CA GLY A 240 11.50 -29.24 3.99
C GLY A 240 10.56 -28.78 2.87
N GLU A 241 9.37 -29.37 2.78
CA GLU A 241 8.36 -28.97 1.79
C GLU A 241 7.87 -27.54 2.04
N ILE A 242 7.63 -27.15 3.29
CA ILE A 242 7.29 -25.75 3.62
C ILE A 242 8.40 -24.81 3.17
N ALA A 243 9.69 -25.13 3.40
CA ALA A 243 10.79 -24.29 2.98
C ALA A 243 10.81 -24.11 1.45
N VAL A 244 10.55 -25.16 0.67
CA VAL A 244 10.45 -25.08 -0.79
C VAL A 244 9.26 -24.22 -1.22
N LEU A 245 8.09 -24.38 -0.60
CA LEU A 245 6.91 -23.57 -0.91
C LEU A 245 7.17 -22.08 -0.66
N PHE A 246 7.78 -21.74 0.48
CA PHE A 246 8.12 -20.35 0.80
C PHE A 246 9.23 -19.80 -0.11
N ALA A 247 10.25 -20.57 -0.43
CA ALA A 247 11.28 -20.15 -1.34
C ALA A 247 10.70 -19.77 -2.71
N ARG A 248 9.80 -20.58 -3.25
CA ARG A 248 9.09 -20.28 -4.51
C ARG A 248 8.17 -19.09 -4.38
N ALA A 249 7.38 -19.00 -3.30
CA ALA A 249 6.45 -17.90 -3.07
C ALA A 249 7.16 -16.54 -2.94
N LEU A 250 8.35 -16.53 -2.33
CA LEU A 250 9.18 -15.34 -2.15
C LEU A 250 10.11 -15.06 -3.34
N GLY A 251 10.15 -15.94 -4.35
CA GLY A 251 11.04 -15.80 -5.48
C GLY A 251 12.52 -15.88 -5.10
N LEU A 252 12.87 -16.66 -4.07
CA LEU A 252 14.26 -16.80 -3.63
C LEU A 252 15.07 -17.53 -4.69
N HIS A 253 16.19 -16.93 -5.04
CA HIS A 253 17.15 -17.51 -5.98
C HIS A 253 18.28 -18.18 -5.21
N PHE A 254 18.57 -19.43 -5.54
CA PHE A 254 19.71 -20.14 -4.98
C PHE A 254 20.89 -19.97 -5.95
N PRO A 255 21.98 -19.30 -5.55
CA PRO A 255 23.18 -19.27 -6.38
C PRO A 255 23.74 -20.72 -6.48
N ASN A 256 23.99 -21.17 -7.71
CA ASN A 256 24.65 -22.43 -7.99
C ASN A 256 26.13 -22.39 -7.56
#